data_65c271c3afb403cc429404589afdcbdf
#
_entry.id   65c271c3afb403cc429404589afdcbdf
#
_cell.length_a   1.000
_cell.length_b   1.000
_cell.length_c   1.000
_cell.angle_alpha   90.00
_cell.angle_beta   90.00
_cell.angle_gamma   90.00
#
_symmetry.space_group_name_H-M   'P 1'
#
loop_
_entity.id
_entity.type
_entity.pdbx_description
1 polymer ?
#
loop_
_entity_poly.entity_id
_entity_poly.type
_entity_poly.pdbx_seq_one_letter_code
_entity_poly.pdbx_strand_id
1 'polypeptide(L)'
;MSDLAAPLEPALLPDAAHAELTAAFSVLEGTSFAARLAALAGTPVEALRAALPKFVQSRLDGAVRGALTTAMSVALRSGPASTPLPIGQSWFHRGLAVASGVAGGAFGLPGTLMELPISTTLLLRQIAAEAAGQGEDLDAPGAAAECLQVFALGGRAPSDDAAESGYFAVRLGLAQTLKGAIGVNLVPGFIGAIAARFGGPVALKLGAQAAPVLGAAAGAAVNLAFLEHFRGIARAHFTLRRLERDHGEALVRQAYEAVAATRDARFVG
;
A
#
# COMPACT_ATOMS: atom_id res chain seq x y z
N MET A 1 54.13 16.41 -6.93
CA MET A 1 52.97 17.08 -7.54
C MET A 1 51.74 16.29 -7.11
N SER A 2 51.13 16.75 -6.04
CA SER A 2 49.93 16.12 -5.48
C SER A 2 48.73 16.65 -6.27
N ASP A 3 48.14 15.77 -7.04
CA ASP A 3 46.87 16.01 -7.69
C ASP A 3 45.79 16.00 -6.59
N LEU A 4 45.46 17.18 -6.08
CA LEU A 4 44.29 17.36 -5.22
C LEU A 4 43.06 17.19 -6.08
N ALA A 5 42.50 15.98 -6.07
CA ALA A 5 41.17 15.76 -6.63
C ALA A 5 40.21 16.79 -6.02
N ALA A 6 39.62 17.63 -6.87
CA ALA A 6 38.60 18.57 -6.45
C ALA A 6 37.49 17.79 -5.71
N PRO A 7 36.93 18.34 -4.62
CA PRO A 7 35.81 17.68 -3.93
C PRO A 7 34.68 17.50 -4.96
N LEU A 8 34.30 16.25 -5.19
CA LEU A 8 33.13 15.91 -6.01
C LEU A 8 31.95 16.65 -5.38
N GLU A 9 31.35 17.57 -6.12
CA GLU A 9 30.09 18.19 -5.71
C GLU A 9 29.10 17.07 -5.42
N PRO A 10 28.31 17.17 -4.33
CA PRO A 10 27.32 16.16 -4.01
C PRO A 10 26.39 16.01 -5.21
N ALA A 11 26.32 14.82 -5.78
CA ALA A 11 25.42 14.52 -6.89
C ALA A 11 24.00 14.88 -6.44
N LEU A 12 23.34 15.76 -7.17
CA LEU A 12 21.95 16.13 -6.93
C LEU A 12 21.06 15.39 -7.92
N LEU A 13 19.85 15.02 -7.47
CA LEU A 13 18.86 14.50 -8.40
C LEU A 13 18.51 15.57 -9.44
N PRO A 14 18.32 15.21 -10.72
CA PRO A 14 17.76 16.11 -11.72
C PRO A 14 16.41 16.69 -11.27
N ASP A 15 16.09 17.92 -11.63
CA ASP A 15 14.88 18.62 -11.19
C ASP A 15 13.60 17.80 -11.43
N ALA A 16 13.48 17.15 -12.57
CA ALA A 16 12.33 16.29 -12.87
C ALA A 16 12.25 15.09 -11.92
N ALA A 17 13.36 14.42 -11.64
CA ALA A 17 13.42 13.29 -10.70
C ALA A 17 13.13 13.75 -9.26
N HIS A 18 13.63 14.93 -8.88
CA HIS A 18 13.35 15.53 -7.57
C HIS A 18 11.86 15.88 -7.42
N ALA A 19 11.21 16.40 -8.45
CA ALA A 19 9.78 16.68 -8.43
C ALA A 19 8.94 15.39 -8.29
N GLU A 20 9.31 14.31 -9.01
CA GLU A 20 8.65 13.01 -8.88
C GLU A 20 8.85 12.40 -7.48
N LEU A 21 10.06 12.49 -6.92
CA LEU A 21 10.35 12.05 -5.56
C LEU A 21 9.49 12.81 -4.55
N THR A 22 9.39 14.14 -4.67
CA THR A 22 8.59 14.99 -3.79
C THR A 22 7.10 14.63 -3.86
N ALA A 23 6.60 14.35 -5.06
CA ALA A 23 5.23 13.89 -5.25
C ALA A 23 5.00 12.51 -4.60
N ALA A 24 5.93 11.56 -4.79
CA ALA A 24 5.88 10.25 -4.14
C ALA A 24 5.93 10.35 -2.61
N PHE A 25 6.84 11.19 -2.09
CA PHE A 25 6.94 11.51 -0.66
C PHE A 25 5.60 12.01 -0.10
N SER A 26 4.96 12.96 -0.79
CA SER A 26 3.68 13.53 -0.32
C SER A 26 2.56 12.49 -0.22
N VAL A 27 2.60 11.44 -1.03
CA VAL A 27 1.64 10.32 -0.97
C VAL A 27 1.99 9.35 0.16
N LEU A 28 3.26 8.98 0.28
CA LEU A 28 3.74 8.00 1.27
C LEU A 28 3.70 8.53 2.69
N GLU A 29 4.01 9.82 2.88
CA GLU A 29 4.06 10.48 4.18
C GLU A 29 2.86 11.42 4.42
N GLY A 30 1.88 11.38 3.53
CA GLY A 30 0.69 12.23 3.58
C GLY A 30 -0.42 11.69 4.49
N THR A 31 -1.63 12.19 4.27
CA THR A 31 -2.83 11.87 5.06
C THR A 31 -3.09 10.36 5.08
N SER A 32 -3.19 9.77 6.26
CA SER A 32 -3.48 8.35 6.43
C SER A 32 -4.81 7.95 5.81
N PHE A 33 -4.92 6.68 5.40
CA PHE A 33 -6.19 6.11 4.92
C PHE A 33 -7.32 6.29 5.95
N ALA A 34 -6.97 6.15 7.23
CA ALA A 34 -7.90 6.33 8.35
C ALA A 34 -8.55 7.73 8.34
N ALA A 35 -7.75 8.78 8.20
CA ALA A 35 -8.25 10.16 8.15
C ALA A 35 -9.10 10.42 6.89
N ARG A 36 -8.68 9.89 5.73
CA ARG A 36 -9.47 9.99 4.49
C ARG A 36 -10.82 9.30 4.61
N LEU A 37 -10.85 8.12 5.21
CA LEU A 37 -12.07 7.35 5.39
C LEU A 37 -13.00 8.00 6.41
N ALA A 38 -12.45 8.52 7.52
CA ALA A 38 -13.21 9.27 8.52
C ALA A 38 -13.86 10.52 7.90
N ALA A 39 -13.13 11.26 7.08
CA ALA A 39 -13.67 12.41 6.36
C ALA A 39 -14.78 12.02 5.37
N LEU A 40 -14.61 10.91 4.64
CA LEU A 40 -15.61 10.41 3.69
C LEU A 40 -16.88 9.92 4.39
N ALA A 41 -16.71 9.21 5.53
CA ALA A 41 -17.82 8.67 6.31
C ALA A 41 -18.50 9.71 7.20
N GLY A 42 -17.90 10.88 7.41
CA GLY A 42 -18.35 11.86 8.38
C GLY A 42 -18.35 11.32 9.82
N THR A 43 -17.48 10.34 10.10
CA THR A 43 -17.49 9.57 11.35
C THR A 43 -16.06 9.43 11.86
N PRO A 44 -15.78 9.69 13.17
CA PRO A 44 -14.45 9.52 13.73
C PRO A 44 -13.91 8.10 13.57
N VAL A 45 -12.58 7.96 13.43
CA VAL A 45 -11.90 6.66 13.25
C VAL A 45 -12.22 5.67 14.36
N GLU A 46 -12.31 6.16 15.61
CA GLU A 46 -12.64 5.38 16.80
C GLU A 46 -14.05 4.77 16.71
N ALA A 47 -15.00 5.56 16.20
CA ALA A 47 -16.37 5.08 16.02
C ALA A 47 -16.46 4.05 14.88
N LEU A 48 -15.68 4.21 13.81
CA LEU A 48 -15.60 3.21 12.74
C LEU A 48 -15.01 1.89 13.26
N ARG A 49 -13.98 1.95 14.11
CA ARG A 49 -13.42 0.75 14.75
C ARG A 49 -14.40 0.11 15.73
N ALA A 50 -15.10 0.91 16.52
CA ALA A 50 -16.09 0.44 17.48
C ALA A 50 -17.33 -0.20 16.82
N ALA A 51 -17.65 0.17 15.58
CA ALA A 51 -18.73 -0.42 14.81
C ALA A 51 -18.50 -1.90 14.45
N LEU A 52 -17.25 -2.41 14.55
CA LEU A 52 -16.95 -3.80 14.29
C LEU A 52 -17.35 -4.69 15.46
N PRO A 53 -18.20 -5.71 15.24
CA PRO A 53 -18.51 -6.70 16.26
C PRO A 53 -17.25 -7.45 16.74
N LYS A 54 -17.19 -7.80 18.02
CA LYS A 54 -16.04 -8.49 18.63
C LYS A 54 -15.67 -9.79 17.92
N PHE A 55 -16.64 -10.55 17.41
CA PHE A 55 -16.38 -11.79 16.67
C PHE A 55 -15.69 -11.54 15.35
N VAL A 56 -15.92 -10.39 14.70
CA VAL A 56 -15.21 -9.98 13.48
C VAL A 56 -13.78 -9.57 13.83
N GLN A 57 -13.62 -8.76 14.87
CA GLN A 57 -12.29 -8.33 15.34
C GLN A 57 -11.40 -9.53 15.66
N SER A 58 -11.92 -10.56 16.34
CA SER A 58 -11.15 -11.75 16.70
C SER A 58 -10.73 -12.63 15.50
N ARG A 59 -11.43 -12.52 14.38
CA ARG A 59 -11.14 -13.30 13.16
C ARG A 59 -10.41 -12.50 12.09
N LEU A 60 -10.30 -11.19 12.25
CA LEU A 60 -9.79 -10.28 11.25
C LEU A 60 -8.36 -10.62 10.82
N ASP A 61 -7.45 -10.86 11.76
CA ASP A 61 -6.06 -11.20 11.47
C ASP A 61 -5.95 -12.47 10.62
N GLY A 62 -6.68 -13.52 10.98
CA GLY A 62 -6.74 -14.75 10.19
C GLY A 62 -7.33 -14.55 8.81
N ALA A 63 -8.38 -13.74 8.67
CA ALA A 63 -9.00 -13.43 7.39
C ALA A 63 -8.05 -12.62 6.49
N VAL A 64 -7.34 -11.63 7.04
CA VAL A 64 -6.35 -10.83 6.32
C VAL A 64 -5.18 -11.67 5.86
N ARG A 65 -4.61 -12.52 6.74
CA ARG A 65 -3.53 -13.46 6.37
C ARG A 65 -3.98 -14.42 5.26
N GLY A 66 -5.16 -14.99 5.39
CA GLY A 66 -5.75 -15.87 4.38
C GLY A 66 -5.95 -15.17 3.04
N ALA A 67 -6.44 -13.94 3.04
CA ALA A 67 -6.62 -13.13 1.84
C ALA A 67 -5.28 -12.82 1.15
N LEU A 68 -4.27 -12.41 1.90
CA LEU A 68 -2.92 -12.12 1.38
C LEU A 68 -2.27 -13.39 0.81
N THR A 69 -2.38 -14.54 1.50
CA THR A 69 -1.86 -15.81 1.03
C THR A 69 -2.55 -16.26 -0.25
N THR A 70 -3.88 -16.12 -0.32
CA THR A 70 -4.66 -16.44 -1.53
C THR A 70 -4.28 -15.53 -2.69
N ALA A 71 -4.23 -14.22 -2.47
CA ALA A 71 -3.84 -13.24 -3.48
C ALA A 71 -2.44 -13.54 -4.04
N MET A 72 -1.49 -13.87 -3.16
CA MET A 72 -0.14 -14.26 -3.53
C MET A 72 -0.11 -15.55 -4.35
N SER A 73 -0.85 -16.60 -3.92
CA SER A 73 -0.90 -17.86 -4.64
C SER A 73 -1.50 -17.71 -6.04
N VAL A 74 -2.49 -16.83 -6.19
CA VAL A 74 -3.08 -16.48 -7.49
C VAL A 74 -2.07 -15.70 -8.34
N ALA A 75 -1.38 -14.72 -7.78
CA ALA A 75 -0.38 -13.93 -8.50
C ALA A 75 0.78 -14.81 -9.01
N LEU A 76 1.28 -15.74 -8.18
CA LEU A 76 2.36 -16.67 -8.56
C LEU A 76 1.94 -17.68 -9.62
N ARG A 77 0.65 -18.13 -9.64
CA ARG A 77 0.16 -19.11 -10.62
C ARG A 77 -0.23 -18.49 -11.94
N SER A 78 -0.67 -17.23 -11.89
CA SER A 78 -1.28 -16.56 -13.06
C SER A 78 -0.27 -15.75 -13.84
N GLY A 79 0.99 -15.63 -13.54
CA GLY A 79 1.98 -14.78 -14.21
C GLY A 79 1.41 -13.48 -14.79
N PRO A 80 2.14 -12.44 -15.01
CA PRO A 80 1.58 -11.20 -15.55
C PRO A 80 0.99 -11.36 -16.97
N ALA A 81 1.46 -12.35 -17.73
CA ALA A 81 0.99 -12.63 -19.09
C ALA A 81 -0.33 -13.43 -19.14
N SER A 82 -0.73 -14.10 -18.07
CA SER A 82 -1.93 -14.97 -18.03
C SER A 82 -3.16 -14.30 -17.43
N THR A 83 -3.11 -13.01 -17.14
CA THR A 83 -4.30 -12.27 -16.67
C THR A 83 -5.23 -11.99 -17.85
N PRO A 84 -6.44 -12.57 -17.91
CA PRO A 84 -7.41 -12.26 -18.97
C PRO A 84 -7.97 -10.84 -18.87
N LEU A 85 -7.58 -10.07 -17.85
CA LEU A 85 -7.98 -8.69 -17.67
C LEU A 85 -6.88 -7.78 -18.24
N PRO A 86 -7.21 -6.83 -19.13
CA PRO A 86 -6.23 -5.94 -19.70
C PRO A 86 -5.57 -5.13 -18.59
N ILE A 87 -4.26 -5.37 -18.41
CA ILE A 87 -3.39 -4.57 -17.56
C ILE A 87 -3.46 -3.14 -18.12
N GLY A 88 -3.93 -2.18 -17.33
CA GLY A 88 -4.01 -0.78 -17.75
C GLY A 88 -5.41 -0.18 -17.88
N GLN A 89 -6.48 -0.96 -17.82
CA GLN A 89 -7.83 -0.39 -17.79
C GLN A 89 -8.28 -0.11 -16.34
N SER A 90 -7.82 1.01 -15.80
CA SER A 90 -8.15 1.46 -14.43
C SER A 90 -9.67 1.58 -14.18
N TRP A 91 -10.46 1.88 -15.21
CA TRP A 91 -11.92 1.95 -15.11
C TRP A 91 -12.56 0.59 -14.83
N PHE A 92 -12.00 -0.52 -15.35
CA PHE A 92 -12.51 -1.86 -15.10
C PHE A 92 -12.31 -2.28 -13.64
N HIS A 93 -11.13 -2.02 -13.09
CA HIS A 93 -10.85 -2.29 -11.66
C HIS A 93 -11.71 -1.40 -10.75
N ARG A 94 -11.95 -0.15 -11.13
CA ARG A 94 -12.90 0.74 -10.44
C ARG A 94 -14.33 0.19 -10.49
N GLY A 95 -14.77 -0.28 -11.65
CA GLY A 95 -16.08 -0.91 -11.82
C GLY A 95 -16.26 -2.15 -10.94
N LEU A 96 -15.26 -3.03 -10.89
CA LEU A 96 -15.26 -4.20 -10.01
C LEU A 96 -15.23 -3.81 -8.53
N ALA A 97 -14.45 -2.79 -8.14
CA ALA A 97 -14.42 -2.30 -6.77
C ALA A 97 -15.76 -1.72 -6.34
N VAL A 98 -16.46 -1.00 -7.23
CA VAL A 98 -17.82 -0.51 -6.98
C VAL A 98 -18.80 -1.66 -6.87
N ALA A 99 -18.77 -2.62 -7.80
CA ALA A 99 -19.68 -3.77 -7.80
C ALA A 99 -19.51 -4.65 -6.55
N SER A 100 -18.26 -4.91 -6.11
CA SER A 100 -17.99 -5.66 -4.89
C SER A 100 -18.44 -4.90 -3.63
N GLY A 101 -18.28 -3.57 -3.60
CA GLY A 101 -18.75 -2.74 -2.50
C GLY A 101 -20.28 -2.72 -2.38
N VAL A 102 -21.00 -2.73 -3.50
CA VAL A 102 -22.47 -2.86 -3.52
C VAL A 102 -22.88 -4.24 -3.02
N ALA A 103 -22.24 -5.31 -3.47
CA ALA A 103 -22.53 -6.66 -3.02
C ALA A 103 -22.23 -6.85 -1.52
N GLY A 104 -21.04 -6.39 -1.05
CA GLY A 104 -20.68 -6.45 0.37
C GLY A 104 -21.64 -5.67 1.27
N GLY A 105 -22.06 -4.48 0.82
CA GLY A 105 -23.05 -3.64 1.53
C GLY A 105 -24.44 -4.28 1.60
N ALA A 106 -24.83 -5.07 0.58
CA ALA A 106 -26.13 -5.74 0.54
C ALA A 106 -26.19 -6.98 1.46
N PHE A 107 -25.08 -7.72 1.64
CA PHE A 107 -25.03 -8.94 2.45
C PHE A 107 -24.45 -8.74 3.85
N GLY A 108 -24.10 -7.49 4.20
CA GLY A 108 -23.56 -7.14 5.52
C GLY A 108 -22.16 -7.73 5.78
N LEU A 109 -21.76 -7.74 7.08
CA LEU A 109 -20.41 -8.16 7.48
C LEU A 109 -19.98 -9.58 7.05
N PRO A 110 -20.84 -10.63 7.08
CA PRO A 110 -20.45 -11.93 6.56
C PRO A 110 -20.09 -11.91 5.08
N GLY A 111 -20.86 -11.20 4.25
CA GLY A 111 -20.56 -11.04 2.83
C GLY A 111 -19.24 -10.32 2.58
N THR A 112 -18.95 -9.30 3.37
CA THR A 112 -17.71 -8.52 3.25
C THR A 112 -16.46 -9.35 3.62
N LEU A 113 -16.55 -10.24 4.63
CA LEU A 113 -15.44 -11.15 4.97
C LEU A 113 -15.17 -12.16 3.86
N MET A 114 -16.22 -12.66 3.18
CA MET A 114 -16.07 -13.56 2.03
C MET A 114 -15.51 -12.84 0.80
N GLU A 115 -15.79 -11.55 0.65
CA GLU A 115 -15.26 -10.70 -0.43
C GLU A 115 -13.77 -10.39 -0.27
N LEU A 116 -13.23 -10.43 0.96
CA LEU A 116 -11.88 -9.98 1.26
C LEU A 116 -10.79 -10.65 0.40
N PRO A 117 -10.77 -11.98 0.17
CA PRO A 117 -9.80 -12.60 -0.72
C PRO A 117 -9.88 -12.09 -2.17
N ILE A 118 -11.11 -11.87 -2.66
CA ILE A 118 -11.35 -11.39 -4.03
C ILE A 118 -10.85 -9.95 -4.17
N SER A 119 -11.27 -9.08 -3.27
CA SER A 119 -10.88 -7.66 -3.30
C SER A 119 -9.36 -7.49 -3.10
N THR A 120 -8.72 -8.30 -2.24
CA THR A 120 -7.27 -8.29 -2.05
C THR A 120 -6.53 -8.75 -3.31
N THR A 121 -7.05 -9.78 -4.01
CA THR A 121 -6.46 -10.25 -5.28
C THR A 121 -6.58 -9.19 -6.38
N LEU A 122 -7.73 -8.53 -6.50
CA LEU A 122 -7.92 -7.43 -7.46
C LEU A 122 -7.00 -6.25 -7.15
N LEU A 123 -6.83 -5.94 -5.87
CA LEU A 123 -5.93 -4.89 -5.42
C LEU A 123 -4.47 -5.23 -5.73
N LEU A 124 -4.04 -6.48 -5.50
CA LEU A 124 -2.69 -6.93 -5.84
C LEU A 124 -2.42 -6.85 -7.36
N ARG A 125 -3.41 -7.17 -8.19
CA ARG A 125 -3.31 -6.99 -9.65
C ARG A 125 -3.15 -5.53 -10.06
N GLN A 126 -3.88 -4.64 -9.40
CA GLN A 126 -3.74 -3.19 -9.64
C GLN A 126 -2.36 -2.69 -9.21
N ILE A 127 -1.84 -3.17 -8.08
CA ILE A 127 -0.48 -2.88 -7.60
C ILE A 127 0.55 -3.35 -8.63
N ALA A 128 0.42 -4.57 -9.14
CA ALA A 128 1.30 -5.11 -10.17
C ALA A 128 1.24 -4.31 -11.49
N ALA A 129 0.07 -3.80 -11.87
CA ALA A 129 -0.07 -2.93 -13.04
C ALA A 129 0.65 -1.58 -12.85
N GLU A 130 0.60 -0.99 -11.66
CA GLU A 130 1.38 0.23 -11.34
C GLU A 130 2.89 -0.07 -11.33
N ALA A 131 3.32 -1.25 -10.82
CA ALA A 131 4.71 -1.70 -10.85
C ALA A 131 5.24 -1.82 -12.29
N ALA A 132 4.50 -2.52 -13.15
CA ALA A 132 4.84 -2.65 -14.58
C ALA A 132 4.90 -1.28 -15.28
N GLY A 133 3.98 -0.37 -14.95
CA GLY A 133 3.97 1.00 -15.46
C GLY A 133 5.20 1.81 -15.05
N GLN A 134 5.88 1.43 -13.98
CA GLN A 134 7.14 2.02 -13.52
C GLN A 134 8.39 1.19 -13.94
N GLY A 135 8.21 0.25 -14.88
CA GLY A 135 9.31 -0.55 -15.43
C GLY A 135 9.82 -1.66 -14.51
N GLU A 136 9.01 -2.14 -13.55
CA GLU A 136 9.35 -3.34 -12.80
C GLU A 136 9.18 -4.59 -13.67
N ASP A 137 10.16 -5.48 -13.61
CA ASP A 137 10.06 -6.81 -14.19
C ASP A 137 9.25 -7.70 -13.22
N LEU A 138 8.01 -7.97 -13.57
CA LEU A 138 7.10 -8.77 -12.73
C LEU A 138 7.46 -10.27 -12.72
N ASP A 139 8.30 -10.74 -13.63
CA ASP A 139 8.79 -12.12 -13.67
C ASP A 139 10.07 -12.28 -12.84
N ALA A 140 10.68 -11.18 -12.41
CA ALA A 140 11.87 -11.22 -11.58
C ALA A 140 11.61 -11.85 -10.21
N PRO A 141 12.58 -12.66 -9.68
CA PRO A 141 12.49 -13.18 -8.33
C PRO A 141 12.33 -12.04 -7.31
N GLY A 142 11.27 -12.09 -6.51
CA GLY A 142 10.98 -11.06 -5.50
C GLY A 142 9.96 -10.00 -5.92
N ALA A 143 9.63 -9.85 -7.21
CA ALA A 143 8.64 -8.88 -7.68
C ALA A 143 7.28 -8.99 -6.96
N ALA A 144 6.83 -10.21 -6.71
CA ALA A 144 5.62 -10.47 -5.96
C ALA A 144 5.71 -9.99 -4.50
N ALA A 145 6.88 -10.12 -3.85
CA ALA A 145 7.10 -9.61 -2.50
C ALA A 145 7.09 -8.09 -2.47
N GLU A 146 7.67 -7.41 -3.47
CA GLU A 146 7.63 -5.96 -3.61
C GLU A 146 6.18 -5.46 -3.78
N CYS A 147 5.38 -6.14 -4.60
CA CYS A 147 3.95 -5.83 -4.72
C CYS A 147 3.20 -6.01 -3.38
N LEU A 148 3.52 -7.04 -2.60
CA LEU A 148 2.90 -7.26 -1.29
C LEU A 148 3.32 -6.23 -0.24
N GLN A 149 4.54 -5.67 -0.31
CA GLN A 149 4.98 -4.61 0.60
C GLN A 149 4.06 -3.39 0.55
N VAL A 150 3.43 -3.11 -0.59
CA VAL A 150 2.50 -2.00 -0.75
C VAL A 150 1.34 -2.06 0.25
N PHE A 151 0.87 -3.27 0.60
CA PHE A 151 -0.17 -3.43 1.62
C PHE A 151 0.30 -2.96 3.01
N ALA A 152 1.55 -3.21 3.35
CA ALA A 152 2.11 -2.74 4.61
C ALA A 152 2.38 -1.23 4.58
N LEU A 153 2.87 -0.70 3.46
CA LEU A 153 3.13 0.73 3.27
C LEU A 153 1.84 1.57 3.36
N GLY A 154 0.74 1.06 2.79
CA GLY A 154 -0.57 1.72 2.88
C GLY A 154 -1.26 1.57 4.22
N GLY A 155 -0.73 0.75 5.12
CA GLY A 155 -1.28 0.45 6.43
C GLY A 155 -0.74 1.31 7.57
N ARG A 156 -0.17 2.49 7.31
CA ARG A 156 0.30 3.40 8.38
C ARG A 156 -0.82 3.76 9.34
N ALA A 157 -0.55 3.57 10.62
CA ALA A 157 -1.44 4.06 11.68
C ALA A 157 -1.11 5.53 12.01
N PRO A 158 -2.09 6.33 12.49
CA PRO A 158 -1.80 7.68 12.97
C PRO A 158 -0.79 7.74 14.12
N SER A 159 -0.64 6.64 14.87
CA SER A 159 0.37 6.48 15.93
C SER A 159 1.79 6.28 15.41
N ASP A 160 1.97 6.01 14.13
CA ASP A 160 3.28 5.85 13.48
C ASP A 160 3.92 7.20 13.11
N ASP A 161 3.25 8.32 13.40
CA ASP A 161 3.76 9.69 13.16
C ASP A 161 4.91 10.08 14.10
N ALA A 162 5.25 9.23 15.10
CA ALA A 162 6.44 9.40 15.92
C ALA A 162 7.69 8.90 15.18
N ALA A 163 8.39 9.81 14.57
CA ALA A 163 9.83 9.92 14.20
C ALA A 163 10.58 8.73 13.54
N GLU A 164 10.17 7.46 13.66
CA GLU A 164 10.97 6.32 13.16
C GLU A 164 10.25 5.40 12.16
N SER A 165 9.00 5.64 11.82
CA SER A 165 8.19 4.77 10.95
C SER A 165 8.10 5.22 9.48
N GLY A 166 9.08 5.97 9.02
CA GLY A 166 9.18 6.41 7.63
C GLY A 166 9.20 5.26 6.63
N TYR A 167 8.89 5.58 5.39
CA TYR A 167 8.86 4.65 4.27
C TYR A 167 10.05 3.67 4.22
N PHE A 168 11.29 4.18 4.38
CA PHE A 168 12.49 3.35 4.34
C PHE A 168 12.62 2.42 5.55
N ALA A 169 12.16 2.83 6.74
CA ALA A 169 12.16 1.98 7.93
C ALA A 169 11.21 0.78 7.75
N VAL A 170 10.03 1.00 7.18
CA VAL A 170 9.08 -0.09 6.85
C VAL A 170 9.68 -1.05 5.82
N ARG A 171 10.28 -0.54 4.74
CA ARG A 171 10.95 -1.37 3.72
C ARG A 171 12.08 -2.21 4.34
N LEU A 172 12.93 -1.59 5.16
CA LEU A 172 14.04 -2.29 5.82
C LEU A 172 13.53 -3.39 6.76
N GLY A 173 12.51 -3.10 7.58
CA GLY A 173 11.88 -4.07 8.46
C GLY A 173 11.30 -5.27 7.71
N LEU A 174 10.61 -5.03 6.59
CA LEU A 174 10.07 -6.08 5.74
C LEU A 174 11.17 -6.89 5.03
N ALA A 175 12.22 -6.22 4.54
CA ALA A 175 13.35 -6.88 3.91
C ALA A 175 14.09 -7.83 4.87
N GLN A 176 14.18 -7.48 6.15
CA GLN A 176 14.75 -8.36 7.17
C GLN A 176 13.93 -9.64 7.35
N THR A 177 12.61 -9.58 7.24
CA THR A 177 11.75 -10.77 7.31
C THR A 177 11.87 -11.67 6.08
N LEU A 178 12.35 -11.13 4.95
CA LEU A 178 12.59 -11.87 3.70
C LEU A 178 13.97 -12.55 3.66
N LYS A 179 14.97 -12.07 4.39
CA LYS A 179 16.35 -12.62 4.36
C LYS A 179 16.45 -14.08 4.78
N GLY A 180 15.44 -14.64 5.43
CA GLY A 180 15.35 -16.06 5.77
C GLY A 180 14.59 -16.92 4.76
N ALA A 181 14.07 -16.31 3.67
CA ALA A 181 13.20 -16.98 2.72
C ALA A 181 13.95 -17.33 1.43
N ILE A 182 14.38 -18.57 1.32
CA ILE A 182 14.87 -19.16 0.07
C ILE A 182 13.70 -19.94 -0.56
N GLY A 183 13.22 -19.46 -1.71
CA GLY A 183 12.20 -20.14 -2.51
C GLY A 183 10.76 -19.62 -2.35
N VAL A 184 9.81 -20.31 -2.98
CA VAL A 184 8.39 -19.98 -3.15
C VAL A 184 7.60 -19.93 -1.83
N ASN A 185 8.16 -20.41 -0.74
CA ASN A 185 7.59 -20.32 0.60
C ASN A 185 7.87 -18.94 1.19
N LEU A 186 7.05 -17.97 0.85
CA LEU A 186 6.98 -16.71 1.56
C LEU A 186 6.78 -16.98 3.04
N VAL A 187 7.80 -16.65 3.82
CA VAL A 187 7.88 -17.00 5.23
C VAL A 187 6.61 -16.51 5.93
N PRO A 188 6.00 -17.31 6.78
CA PRO A 188 4.83 -16.91 7.58
C PRO A 188 5.05 -15.57 8.31
N GLY A 189 6.30 -15.25 8.66
CA GLY A 189 6.69 -13.98 9.25
C GLY A 189 6.47 -12.77 8.35
N PHE A 190 6.80 -12.86 7.04
CA PHE A 190 6.61 -11.76 6.09
C PHE A 190 5.12 -11.46 5.87
N ILE A 191 4.31 -12.48 5.60
CA ILE A 191 2.85 -12.33 5.50
C ILE A 191 2.27 -11.81 6.81
N GLY A 192 2.79 -12.27 7.96
CA GLY A 192 2.39 -11.79 9.28
C GLY A 192 2.68 -10.31 9.50
N ALA A 193 3.87 -9.85 9.14
CA ALA A 193 4.25 -8.45 9.25
C ALA A 193 3.40 -7.54 8.35
N ILE A 194 3.11 -7.99 7.11
CA ILE A 194 2.19 -7.26 6.21
C ILE A 194 0.77 -7.25 6.79
N ALA A 195 0.25 -8.39 7.24
CA ALA A 195 -1.10 -8.51 7.78
C ALA A 195 -1.32 -7.62 9.01
N ALA A 196 -0.32 -7.50 9.88
CA ALA A 196 -0.38 -6.63 11.05
C ALA A 196 -0.60 -5.14 10.68
N ARG A 197 0.02 -4.68 9.59
CA ARG A 197 -0.15 -3.30 9.09
C ARG A 197 -1.40 -3.14 8.23
N PHE A 198 -1.66 -4.08 7.32
CA PHE A 198 -2.82 -4.05 6.42
C PHE A 198 -4.15 -4.26 7.16
N GLY A 199 -4.13 -4.95 8.28
CA GLY A 199 -5.31 -5.20 9.11
C GLY A 199 -6.02 -3.93 9.59
N GLY A 200 -5.28 -2.85 9.87
CA GLY A 200 -5.85 -1.56 10.25
C GLY A 200 -6.77 -0.96 9.17
N PRO A 201 -6.29 -0.70 7.95
CA PRO A 201 -7.12 -0.27 6.83
C PRO A 201 -8.31 -1.18 6.55
N VAL A 202 -8.13 -2.51 6.62
CA VAL A 202 -9.22 -3.47 6.43
C VAL A 202 -10.27 -3.33 7.52
N ALA A 203 -9.85 -3.21 8.80
CA ALA A 203 -10.77 -2.99 9.91
C ALA A 203 -11.61 -1.72 9.74
N LEU A 204 -10.98 -0.63 9.31
CA LEU A 204 -11.67 0.63 9.04
C LEU A 204 -12.64 0.53 7.86
N LYS A 205 -12.24 -0.14 6.78
CA LYS A 205 -13.12 -0.43 5.64
C LYS A 205 -14.37 -1.20 6.11
N LEU A 206 -14.17 -2.28 6.87
CA LEU A 206 -15.26 -3.10 7.41
C LEU A 206 -16.15 -2.32 8.38
N GLY A 207 -15.55 -1.51 9.26
CA GLY A 207 -16.28 -0.66 10.20
C GLY A 207 -17.14 0.37 9.49
N ALA A 208 -16.62 1.03 8.46
CA ALA A 208 -17.38 1.96 7.63
C ALA A 208 -18.55 1.27 6.93
N GLN A 209 -18.36 0.04 6.43
CA GLN A 209 -19.43 -0.73 5.79
C GLN A 209 -20.46 -1.29 6.78
N ALA A 210 -20.08 -1.47 8.05
CA ALA A 210 -20.97 -1.92 9.13
C ALA A 210 -21.82 -0.78 9.70
N ALA A 211 -21.44 0.46 9.51
CA ALA A 211 -22.15 1.62 10.03
C ALA A 211 -23.54 1.74 9.35
N PRO A 212 -24.65 1.79 10.11
CA PRO A 212 -26.01 1.73 9.54
C PRO A 212 -26.37 2.92 8.65
N VAL A 213 -25.61 4.01 8.73
CA VAL A 213 -25.85 5.28 8.01
C VAL A 213 -25.41 5.22 6.54
N LEU A 214 -24.58 4.23 6.18
CA LEU A 214 -23.95 4.15 4.87
C LEU A 214 -24.65 3.05 4.05
N GLY A 215 -25.62 3.43 3.23
CA GLY A 215 -26.24 2.53 2.25
C GLY A 215 -25.26 2.04 1.15
N ALA A 216 -25.78 1.29 0.18
CA ALA A 216 -24.99 0.68 -0.91
C ALA A 216 -24.06 1.66 -1.66
N ALA A 217 -24.50 2.90 -1.88
CA ALA A 217 -23.71 3.94 -2.53
C ALA A 217 -22.45 4.32 -1.74
N ALA A 218 -22.54 4.38 -0.41
CA ALA A 218 -21.41 4.69 0.44
C ALA A 218 -20.46 3.49 0.59
N GLY A 219 -20.96 2.26 0.57
CA GLY A 219 -20.13 1.06 0.47
C GLY A 219 -19.25 1.06 -0.79
N ALA A 220 -19.83 1.46 -1.92
CA ALA A 220 -19.09 1.64 -3.17
C ALA A 220 -18.01 2.73 -3.06
N ALA A 221 -18.34 3.87 -2.44
CA ALA A 221 -17.39 4.97 -2.24
C ALA A 221 -16.23 4.57 -1.32
N VAL A 222 -16.50 3.85 -0.23
CA VAL A 222 -15.47 3.29 0.67
C VAL A 222 -14.55 2.32 -0.08
N ASN A 223 -15.10 1.46 -0.91
CA ASN A 223 -14.31 0.49 -1.68
C ASN A 223 -13.43 1.18 -2.73
N LEU A 224 -13.97 2.21 -3.39
CA LEU A 224 -13.21 3.02 -4.34
C LEU A 224 -12.10 3.80 -3.63
N ALA A 225 -12.37 4.41 -2.48
CA ALA A 225 -11.37 5.13 -1.68
C ALA A 225 -10.24 4.18 -1.23
N PHE A 226 -10.57 2.95 -0.85
CA PHE A 226 -9.62 1.92 -0.51
C PHE A 226 -8.73 1.55 -1.70
N LEU A 227 -9.32 1.30 -2.88
CA LEU A 227 -8.59 1.02 -4.10
C LEU A 227 -7.65 2.16 -4.49
N GLU A 228 -8.16 3.40 -4.52
CA GLU A 228 -7.36 4.58 -4.92
C GLU A 228 -6.23 4.88 -3.93
N HIS A 229 -6.44 4.62 -2.63
CA HIS A 229 -5.39 4.75 -1.62
C HIS A 229 -4.22 3.81 -1.94
N PHE A 230 -4.47 2.51 -2.06
CA PHE A 230 -3.41 1.53 -2.32
C PHE A 230 -2.79 1.67 -3.70
N ARG A 231 -3.56 2.11 -4.69
CA ARG A 231 -3.04 2.46 -6.01
C ARG A 231 -2.08 3.64 -5.94
N GLY A 232 -2.41 4.68 -5.18
CA GLY A 232 -1.53 5.83 -4.94
C GLY A 232 -0.23 5.42 -4.26
N ILE A 233 -0.31 4.61 -3.20
CA ILE A 233 0.86 4.06 -2.50
C ILE A 233 1.72 3.21 -3.45
N ALA A 234 1.10 2.34 -4.26
CA ALA A 234 1.83 1.52 -5.25
C ALA A 234 2.60 2.40 -6.24
N ARG A 235 1.93 3.38 -6.84
CA ARG A 235 2.58 4.32 -7.77
C ARG A 235 3.75 5.03 -7.12
N ALA A 236 3.58 5.57 -5.93
CA ALA A 236 4.64 6.28 -5.21
C ALA A 236 5.82 5.36 -4.87
N HIS A 237 5.54 4.14 -4.37
CA HIS A 237 6.56 3.14 -4.07
C HIS A 237 7.37 2.76 -5.31
N PHE A 238 6.71 2.41 -6.41
CA PHE A 238 7.41 1.99 -7.63
C PHE A 238 8.06 3.17 -8.38
N THR A 239 7.57 4.40 -8.23
CA THR A 239 8.28 5.60 -8.67
C THR A 239 9.62 5.73 -7.94
N LEU A 240 9.65 5.59 -6.61
CA LEU A 240 10.91 5.64 -5.86
C LEU A 240 11.86 4.51 -6.27
N ARG A 241 11.37 3.29 -6.46
CA ARG A 241 12.18 2.17 -6.93
C ARG A 241 12.75 2.40 -8.32
N ARG A 242 11.99 3.01 -9.23
CA ARG A 242 12.50 3.42 -10.54
C ARG A 242 13.61 4.47 -10.40
N LEU A 243 13.40 5.50 -9.58
CA LEU A 243 14.43 6.50 -9.32
C LEU A 243 15.69 5.90 -8.67
N GLU A 244 15.53 4.90 -7.78
CA GLU A 244 16.66 4.16 -7.20
C GLU A 244 17.45 3.40 -8.26
N ARG A 245 16.78 2.80 -9.27
CA ARG A 245 17.45 2.13 -10.40
C ARG A 245 18.16 3.12 -11.31
N ASP A 246 17.55 4.27 -11.56
CA ASP A 246 18.04 5.25 -12.52
C ASP A 246 19.19 6.11 -11.94
N HIS A 247 19.16 6.41 -10.63
CA HIS A 247 20.05 7.38 -9.98
C HIS A 247 20.84 6.81 -8.79
N GLY A 248 20.54 5.59 -8.35
CA GLY A 248 21.16 4.94 -7.20
C GLY A 248 20.41 5.18 -5.88
N GLU A 249 20.35 4.12 -5.06
CA GLU A 249 19.59 4.10 -3.78
C GLU A 249 20.05 5.19 -2.80
N ALA A 250 21.37 5.40 -2.69
CA ALA A 250 21.93 6.35 -1.73
C ALA A 250 21.49 7.79 -2.02
N LEU A 251 21.52 8.19 -3.29
CA LEU A 251 21.13 9.53 -3.71
C LEU A 251 19.64 9.78 -3.53
N VAL A 252 18.81 8.82 -3.92
CA VAL A 252 17.35 8.90 -3.75
C VAL A 252 16.97 8.96 -2.28
N ARG A 253 17.60 8.16 -1.43
CA ARG A 253 17.39 8.18 0.00
C ARG A 253 17.76 9.52 0.62
N GLN A 254 18.95 10.06 0.28
CA GLN A 254 19.40 11.38 0.75
C GLN A 254 18.42 12.48 0.35
N ALA A 255 17.96 12.49 -0.91
CA ALA A 255 16.98 13.45 -1.40
C ALA A 255 15.62 13.32 -0.67
N TYR A 256 15.17 12.09 -0.40
CA TYR A 256 13.94 11.85 0.34
C TYR A 256 14.02 12.38 1.78
N GLU A 257 15.14 12.13 2.47
CA GLU A 257 15.39 12.63 3.83
C GLU A 257 15.46 14.16 3.86
N ALA A 258 16.03 14.80 2.83
CA ALA A 258 16.05 16.25 2.70
C ALA A 258 14.63 16.86 2.53
N VAL A 259 13.76 16.21 1.74
CA VAL A 259 12.35 16.60 1.58
C VAL A 259 11.61 16.45 2.92
N ALA A 260 11.85 15.36 3.67
CA ALA A 260 11.27 15.14 4.98
C ALA A 260 11.64 16.24 5.97
N ALA A 261 12.95 16.58 6.08
CA ALA A 261 13.45 17.63 6.95
C ALA A 261 12.85 19.01 6.61
N THR A 262 12.68 19.31 5.32
CA THR A 262 12.07 20.58 4.87
C THR A 262 10.59 20.67 5.24
N ARG A 263 9.87 19.54 5.22
CA ARG A 263 8.47 19.48 5.65
C ARG A 263 8.35 19.76 7.14
N ASP A 264 9.15 19.04 7.95
CA ASP A 264 9.08 19.15 9.41
C ASP A 264 9.43 20.56 9.90
N ALA A 265 10.39 21.23 9.25
CA ALA A 265 10.72 22.63 9.53
C ALA A 265 9.54 23.61 9.31
N ARG A 266 8.63 23.31 8.37
CA ARG A 266 7.45 24.16 8.10
C ARG A 266 6.32 23.97 9.10
N PHE A 267 6.30 22.88 9.88
CA PHE A 267 5.28 22.63 10.90
C PHE A 267 5.69 23.10 12.30
N VAL A 268 6.97 23.46 12.51
CA VAL A 268 7.50 23.92 13.80
C VAL A 268 7.58 25.46 13.87
N GLY A 269 7.41 26.17 12.76
CA GLY A 269 7.37 27.64 12.66
C GLY A 269 5.95 28.16 12.54
#